data_965df09909672aed9982342840a510da
#
_entry.id   965df09909672aed9982342840a510da
#
_cell.length_a   1.000
_cell.length_b   1.000
_cell.length_c   1.000
_cell.angle_alpha   90.00
_cell.angle_beta   90.00
_cell.angle_gamma   90.00
#
_symmetry.space_group_name_H-M   'P 1'
#
loop_
_entity.id
_entity.type
_entity.pdbx_description
1 polymer ?
#
loop_
_entity_poly.entity_id
_entity_poly.type
_entity_poly.pdbx_seq_one_letter_code
_entity_poly.pdbx_strand_id
1 'polypeptide(L)'
;MNQTKFTFLVPSYKASFLEEALGSIKNQTFLDFKVIVSDDCSPEDLKPIYDKVCGGDSRFAYRRNDENMGGKSLVSHWNLLVDMCDTEYLIMASDDDVYEPIFLEEMDKLVQKYPKVDLLRAKAVRLENGKVVLKDGDIPEYQSQDEFMQYFGVKKMVLCLANYVFKTEVLKEKGYFPDFPTAAFSDSATAIHMSRNGIATTKDILFTFRISNENLSCAKNYSKNAEKGVWANLMFLDWYGQHFHQHYPYDDFAFGIEQYHLPRLPFCKMFKYYCEFRKRGYMKQIRPNLTILKNWFKLRLL
;
A
#
# COMPACT_ATOMS: atom_id res chain seq x y z
N MET A 1 -31.10 -9.74 7.57
CA MET A 1 -30.47 -8.43 7.79
C MET A 1 -29.48 -8.26 6.67
N ASN A 2 -29.52 -7.15 5.91
CA ASN A 2 -28.49 -6.90 4.91
C ASN A 2 -27.17 -6.70 5.66
N GLN A 3 -26.17 -7.49 5.30
CA GLN A 3 -24.84 -7.36 5.87
C GLN A 3 -24.22 -6.06 5.32
N THR A 4 -23.62 -5.23 6.20
CA THR A 4 -22.93 -4.00 5.81
C THR A 4 -21.87 -4.31 4.73
N LYS A 5 -21.78 -3.47 3.70
CA LYS A 5 -21.02 -3.80 2.48
C LYS A 5 -19.52 -3.54 2.60
N PHE A 6 -19.14 -2.41 3.20
CA PHE A 6 -17.74 -1.96 3.27
C PHE A 6 -17.27 -1.80 4.71
N THR A 7 -15.99 -2.09 4.96
CA THR A 7 -15.30 -1.74 6.20
C THR A 7 -14.00 -0.99 5.90
N PHE A 8 -13.86 0.20 6.49
CA PHE A 8 -12.55 0.85 6.61
C PHE A 8 -11.81 0.28 7.83
N LEU A 9 -10.63 -0.22 7.61
CA LEU A 9 -9.68 -0.66 8.63
C LEU A 9 -8.61 0.43 8.72
N VAL A 10 -8.52 1.12 9.86
CA VAL A 10 -7.66 2.30 10.04
C VAL A 10 -6.60 1.99 11.09
N PRO A 11 -5.46 1.35 10.71
CA PRO A 11 -4.31 1.25 11.59
C PRO A 11 -3.77 2.64 11.88
N SER A 12 -3.74 3.05 13.15
CA SER A 12 -3.44 4.42 13.56
C SER A 12 -2.27 4.44 14.55
N TYR A 13 -1.33 5.37 14.33
CA TYR A 13 -0.17 5.55 15.20
C TYR A 13 0.21 7.03 15.37
N LYS A 14 -0.18 7.89 14.44
CA LYS A 14 0.14 9.32 14.40
C LYS A 14 -1.12 10.16 14.62
N ALA A 15 -0.99 11.22 15.42
CA ALA A 15 -2.09 12.16 15.66
C ALA A 15 -2.21 13.25 14.59
N SER A 16 -1.10 13.60 13.91
CA SER A 16 -0.94 14.82 13.10
C SER A 16 -2.03 15.04 12.04
N PHE A 17 -2.53 13.98 11.39
CA PHE A 17 -3.54 14.07 10.32
C PHE A 17 -4.78 13.21 10.59
N LEU A 18 -4.84 12.54 11.75
CA LEU A 18 -5.90 11.59 12.08
C LEU A 18 -7.29 12.24 12.07
N GLU A 19 -7.42 13.50 12.53
CA GLU A 19 -8.68 14.22 12.50
C GLU A 19 -9.21 14.40 11.09
N GLU A 20 -8.35 14.82 10.14
CA GLU A 20 -8.70 15.01 8.74
C GLU A 20 -9.04 13.67 8.06
N ALA A 21 -8.23 12.64 8.30
CA ALA A 21 -8.43 11.32 7.75
C ALA A 21 -9.78 10.72 8.20
N LEU A 22 -10.05 10.69 9.51
CA LEU A 22 -11.34 10.20 10.05
C LEU A 22 -12.52 11.04 9.59
N GLY A 23 -12.36 12.37 9.51
CA GLY A 23 -13.37 13.28 8.98
C GLY A 23 -13.75 12.95 7.54
N SER A 24 -12.78 12.64 6.69
CA SER A 24 -13.01 12.27 5.30
C SER A 24 -13.79 10.95 5.16
N ILE A 25 -13.51 9.98 6.03
CA ILE A 25 -14.23 8.70 6.07
C ILE A 25 -15.66 8.92 6.60
N LYS A 26 -15.83 9.71 7.65
CA LYS A 26 -17.16 10.01 8.23
C LYS A 26 -18.11 10.66 7.23
N ASN A 27 -17.57 11.51 6.37
CA ASN A 27 -18.31 12.32 5.41
C ASN A 27 -18.65 11.58 4.10
N GLN A 28 -18.50 10.25 4.04
CA GLN A 28 -18.90 9.48 2.87
C GLN A 28 -20.42 9.58 2.63
N THR A 29 -20.79 9.80 1.36
CA THR A 29 -22.21 9.88 0.94
C THR A 29 -22.91 8.54 0.97
N PHE A 30 -22.19 7.46 0.71
CA PHE A 30 -22.68 6.08 0.86
C PHE A 30 -22.62 5.70 2.35
N LEU A 31 -23.74 5.27 2.94
CA LEU A 31 -23.86 5.13 4.41
C LEU A 31 -23.71 3.70 4.93
N ASP A 32 -23.76 2.70 4.05
CA ASP A 32 -23.69 1.28 4.44
C ASP A 32 -22.23 0.80 4.57
N PHE A 33 -21.53 1.33 5.60
CA PHE A 33 -20.16 0.97 5.92
C PHE A 33 -19.89 0.98 7.42
N LYS A 34 -18.82 0.30 7.81
CA LYS A 34 -18.24 0.27 9.17
C LYS A 34 -16.82 0.83 9.15
N VAL A 35 -16.34 1.22 10.31
CA VAL A 35 -14.95 1.70 10.51
C VAL A 35 -14.37 1.10 11.78
N ILE A 36 -13.20 0.49 11.69
CA ILE A 36 -12.42 0.01 12.84
C ILE A 36 -11.15 0.85 12.90
N VAL A 37 -11.08 1.76 13.88
CA VAL A 37 -9.89 2.54 14.18
C VAL A 37 -9.07 1.76 15.20
N SER A 38 -7.86 1.33 14.81
CA SER A 38 -6.97 0.54 15.65
C SER A 38 -5.72 1.35 15.99
N ASP A 39 -5.72 1.94 17.18
CA ASP A 39 -4.56 2.58 17.78
C ASP A 39 -3.50 1.51 18.12
N ASP A 40 -2.36 1.59 17.45
CA ASP A 40 -1.26 0.63 17.58
C ASP A 40 -0.33 0.94 18.76
N CYS A 41 -0.91 1.15 19.94
CA CYS A 41 -0.18 1.59 21.14
C CYS A 41 0.65 2.86 20.88
N SER A 42 0.01 3.85 20.25
CA SER A 42 0.64 5.14 19.95
C SER A 42 1.20 5.80 21.22
N PRO A 43 2.38 6.47 21.15
CA PRO A 43 2.85 7.32 22.23
C PRO A 43 2.00 8.58 22.41
N GLU A 44 1.20 8.93 21.40
CA GLU A 44 0.23 10.03 21.42
C GLU A 44 -1.15 9.51 21.84
N ASP A 45 -1.94 10.33 22.53
CA ASP A 45 -3.31 9.98 22.87
C ASP A 45 -4.26 10.24 21.70
N LEU A 46 -4.57 9.19 20.94
CA LEU A 46 -5.44 9.27 19.76
C LEU A 46 -6.94 9.24 20.10
N LYS A 47 -7.29 8.79 21.33
CA LYS A 47 -8.71 8.64 21.72
C LYS A 47 -9.50 9.94 21.71
N PRO A 48 -8.98 11.08 22.22
CA PRO A 48 -9.70 12.37 22.16
C PRO A 48 -9.99 12.82 20.70
N ILE A 49 -9.07 12.55 19.76
CA ILE A 49 -9.28 12.88 18.35
C ILE A 49 -10.41 12.03 17.78
N TYR A 50 -10.37 10.72 18.07
CA TYR A 50 -11.44 9.81 17.68
C TYR A 50 -12.80 10.27 18.26
N ASP A 51 -12.87 10.57 19.55
CA ASP A 51 -14.12 10.98 20.21
C ASP A 51 -14.67 12.28 19.64
N LYS A 52 -13.81 13.24 19.33
CA LYS A 52 -14.20 14.50 18.70
C LYS A 52 -14.82 14.29 17.31
N VAL A 53 -14.23 13.43 16.48
CA VAL A 53 -14.66 13.23 15.08
C VAL A 53 -15.78 12.20 14.99
N CYS A 54 -15.61 11.05 15.63
CA CYS A 54 -16.42 9.85 15.44
C CYS A 54 -17.35 9.54 16.63
N GLY A 55 -17.19 10.23 17.75
CA GLY A 55 -17.96 9.96 18.97
C GLY A 55 -19.48 9.98 18.72
N GLY A 56 -20.16 8.90 19.16
CA GLY A 56 -21.62 8.75 18.98
C GLY A 56 -22.06 8.23 17.60
N ASP A 57 -21.17 8.07 16.63
CA ASP A 57 -21.48 7.46 15.34
C ASP A 57 -21.32 5.94 15.43
N SER A 58 -22.44 5.21 15.37
CA SER A 58 -22.46 3.74 15.53
C SER A 58 -21.73 2.96 14.45
N ARG A 59 -21.35 3.59 13.35
CA ARG A 59 -20.53 2.99 12.30
C ARG A 59 -19.07 2.80 12.72
N PHE A 60 -18.61 3.57 13.72
CA PHE A 60 -17.21 3.65 14.13
C PHE A 60 -16.96 2.88 15.43
N ALA A 61 -15.92 2.06 15.42
CA ALA A 61 -15.39 1.39 16.59
C ALA A 61 -13.92 1.76 16.79
N TYR A 62 -13.54 2.04 18.06
CA TYR A 62 -12.16 2.30 18.45
C TYR A 62 -11.62 1.15 19.29
N ARG A 63 -10.41 0.74 19.00
CA ARG A 63 -9.65 -0.17 19.84
C ARG A 63 -8.21 0.32 19.97
N ARG A 64 -7.54 -0.10 21.04
CA ARG A 64 -6.11 0.14 21.24
C ARG A 64 -5.41 -1.18 21.47
N ASN A 65 -4.28 -1.39 20.81
CA ASN A 65 -3.41 -2.54 21.02
C ASN A 65 -2.65 -2.38 22.36
N ASP A 66 -2.34 -3.50 23.02
CA ASP A 66 -1.55 -3.50 24.25
C ASP A 66 -0.06 -3.18 23.98
N GLU A 67 0.42 -3.46 22.75
CA GLU A 67 1.77 -3.17 22.31
C GLU A 67 1.79 -2.67 20.84
N ASN A 68 2.86 -1.96 20.45
CA ASN A 68 3.06 -1.53 19.07
C ASN A 68 3.43 -2.72 18.18
N MET A 69 2.44 -3.22 17.45
CA MET A 69 2.60 -4.30 16.49
C MET A 69 3.36 -3.85 15.25
N GLY A 70 3.04 -2.67 14.71
CA GLY A 70 3.67 -2.11 13.50
C GLY A 70 5.16 -1.83 13.69
N GLY A 71 5.61 -1.62 14.92
CA GLY A 71 7.04 -1.54 15.26
C GLY A 71 7.80 -2.85 15.04
N LYS A 72 7.11 -3.99 15.13
CA LYS A 72 7.63 -5.35 14.85
C LYS A 72 7.34 -5.74 13.40
N SER A 73 6.08 -5.75 13.01
CA SER A 73 5.58 -5.99 11.65
C SER A 73 4.29 -5.20 11.42
N LEU A 74 4.36 -4.20 10.54
CA LEU A 74 3.19 -3.43 10.14
C LEU A 74 2.13 -4.33 9.45
N VAL A 75 2.59 -5.30 8.68
CA VAL A 75 1.72 -6.25 7.98
C VAL A 75 0.97 -7.16 8.96
N SER A 76 1.59 -7.55 10.06
CA SER A 76 0.91 -8.31 11.12
C SER A 76 -0.26 -7.52 11.73
N HIS A 77 -0.12 -6.20 11.89
CA HIS A 77 -1.23 -5.34 12.32
C HIS A 77 -2.33 -5.25 11.25
N TRP A 78 -1.97 -5.11 9.97
CA TRP A 78 -2.95 -5.14 8.89
C TRP A 78 -3.74 -6.45 8.86
N ASN A 79 -3.04 -7.59 8.94
CA ASN A 79 -3.67 -8.91 8.89
C ASN A 79 -4.57 -9.18 10.10
N LEU A 80 -4.21 -8.69 11.29
CA LEU A 80 -5.10 -8.71 12.45
C LEU A 80 -6.41 -7.95 12.18
N LEU A 81 -6.34 -6.79 11.52
CA LEU A 81 -7.52 -6.02 11.17
C LEU A 81 -8.36 -6.70 10.08
N VAL A 82 -7.73 -7.36 9.12
CA VAL A 82 -8.44 -8.17 8.12
C VAL A 82 -9.25 -9.29 8.78
N ASP A 83 -8.70 -9.95 9.81
CA ASP A 83 -9.43 -10.99 10.58
C ASP A 83 -10.68 -10.43 11.26
N MET A 84 -10.65 -9.18 11.68
CA MET A 84 -11.79 -8.51 12.32
C MET A 84 -12.86 -8.04 11.32
N CYS A 85 -12.56 -8.06 10.01
CA CYS A 85 -13.48 -7.63 8.98
C CYS A 85 -14.50 -8.72 8.65
N ASP A 86 -15.79 -8.38 8.78
CA ASP A 86 -16.94 -9.24 8.52
C ASP A 86 -17.79 -8.80 7.32
N THR A 87 -17.36 -7.78 6.57
CA THR A 87 -18.07 -7.24 5.42
C THR A 87 -17.53 -7.78 4.09
N GLU A 88 -18.31 -7.62 3.01
CA GLU A 88 -17.94 -8.13 1.68
C GLU A 88 -16.64 -7.51 1.16
N TYR A 89 -16.45 -6.21 1.42
CA TYR A 89 -15.27 -5.45 0.97
C TYR A 89 -14.59 -4.73 2.13
N LEU A 90 -13.27 -4.66 2.08
CA LEU A 90 -12.46 -3.88 3.01
C LEU A 90 -11.58 -2.85 2.30
N ILE A 91 -11.30 -1.78 3.02
CA ILE A 91 -10.32 -0.74 2.68
C ILE A 91 -9.30 -0.69 3.81
N MET A 92 -8.01 -0.94 3.52
CA MET A 92 -6.94 -0.72 4.48
C MET A 92 -6.53 0.75 4.38
N ALA A 93 -7.20 1.58 5.16
CA ALA A 93 -6.97 3.02 5.19
C ALA A 93 -5.69 3.37 5.96
N SER A 94 -5.32 4.64 5.96
CA SER A 94 -4.22 5.18 6.76
C SER A 94 -4.70 6.31 7.69
N ASP A 95 -3.87 6.66 8.65
CA ASP A 95 -4.15 7.74 9.61
C ASP A 95 -3.77 9.15 9.07
N ASP A 96 -3.42 9.26 7.78
CA ASP A 96 -2.94 10.51 7.18
C ASP A 96 -3.45 10.82 5.76
N ASP A 97 -4.21 9.92 5.15
CA ASP A 97 -4.75 10.08 3.79
C ASP A 97 -6.21 10.58 3.80
N VAL A 98 -6.68 11.05 2.65
CA VAL A 98 -8.02 11.69 2.54
C VAL A 98 -8.81 11.06 1.40
N TYR A 99 -10.08 10.76 1.67
CA TYR A 99 -11.05 10.24 0.72
C TYR A 99 -12.06 11.34 0.32
N GLU A 100 -12.37 11.44 -0.97
CA GLU A 100 -13.46 12.30 -1.42
C GLU A 100 -14.82 11.76 -0.94
N PRO A 101 -15.81 12.62 -0.69
CA PRO A 101 -17.09 12.19 -0.11
C PRO A 101 -17.82 11.10 -0.90
N ILE A 102 -17.65 11.04 -2.21
CA ILE A 102 -18.32 10.06 -3.09
C ILE A 102 -17.48 8.77 -3.32
N PHE A 103 -16.36 8.59 -2.60
CA PHE A 103 -15.47 7.44 -2.82
C PHE A 103 -16.21 6.10 -2.72
N LEU A 104 -16.94 5.85 -1.63
CA LEU A 104 -17.67 4.59 -1.47
C LEU A 104 -18.84 4.43 -2.45
N GLU A 105 -19.49 5.52 -2.83
CA GLU A 105 -20.56 5.50 -3.84
C GLU A 105 -20.01 5.05 -5.20
N GLU A 106 -18.86 5.57 -5.62
CA GLU A 106 -18.22 5.17 -6.87
C GLU A 106 -17.68 3.72 -6.79
N MET A 107 -17.18 3.29 -5.63
CA MET A 107 -16.79 1.88 -5.42
C MET A 107 -18.00 0.95 -5.54
N ASP A 108 -19.15 1.33 -4.98
CA ASP A 108 -20.38 0.53 -5.10
C ASP A 108 -20.83 0.40 -6.56
N LYS A 109 -20.77 1.48 -7.36
CA LYS A 109 -21.04 1.45 -8.81
C LYS A 109 -20.09 0.50 -9.54
N LEU A 110 -18.80 0.52 -9.21
CA LEU A 110 -17.82 -0.40 -9.81
C LEU A 110 -18.09 -1.86 -9.43
N VAL A 111 -18.45 -2.15 -8.17
CA VAL A 111 -18.85 -3.51 -7.74
C VAL A 111 -20.02 -4.02 -8.57
N GLN A 112 -21.05 -3.19 -8.74
CA GLN A 112 -22.24 -3.58 -9.52
C GLN A 112 -21.91 -3.80 -11.01
N LYS A 113 -21.04 -2.97 -11.56
CA LYS A 113 -20.66 -3.03 -12.99
C LYS A 113 -19.71 -4.18 -13.30
N TYR A 114 -18.81 -4.51 -12.37
CA TYR A 114 -17.75 -5.52 -12.53
C TYR A 114 -17.78 -6.58 -11.40
N PRO A 115 -18.86 -7.36 -11.28
CA PRO A 115 -19.08 -8.26 -10.13
C PRO A 115 -18.05 -9.40 -10.02
N LYS A 116 -17.24 -9.62 -11.05
CA LYS A 116 -16.21 -10.66 -11.06
C LYS A 116 -14.83 -10.18 -10.61
N VAL A 117 -14.63 -8.86 -10.47
CA VAL A 117 -13.34 -8.35 -9.99
C VAL A 117 -13.25 -8.47 -8.47
N ASP A 118 -12.06 -8.78 -7.98
CA ASP A 118 -11.78 -8.91 -6.55
C ASP A 118 -11.04 -7.68 -5.99
N LEU A 119 -10.61 -6.78 -6.88
CA LEU A 119 -9.86 -5.59 -6.57
C LEU A 119 -10.44 -4.36 -7.27
N LEU A 120 -10.78 -3.34 -6.47
CA LEU A 120 -11.17 -2.03 -6.99
C LEU A 120 -10.12 -1.00 -6.57
N ARG A 121 -10.06 0.13 -7.28
CA ARG A 121 -9.10 1.18 -7.01
C ARG A 121 -9.69 2.56 -7.27
N ALA A 122 -9.40 3.52 -6.40
CA ALA A 122 -9.62 4.93 -6.70
C ALA A 122 -8.41 5.53 -7.42
N LYS A 123 -8.64 6.34 -8.45
CA LYS A 123 -7.60 7.25 -8.92
C LYS A 123 -7.19 8.20 -7.82
N ALA A 124 -5.90 8.56 -7.79
CA ALA A 124 -5.30 9.27 -6.69
C ALA A 124 -4.42 10.45 -7.14
N VAL A 125 -4.23 11.39 -6.22
CA VAL A 125 -3.12 12.34 -6.24
C VAL A 125 -2.18 12.04 -5.09
N ARG A 126 -0.90 12.35 -5.28
CA ARG A 126 0.10 12.35 -4.22
C ARG A 126 0.46 13.77 -3.85
N LEU A 127 0.27 14.12 -2.59
CA LEU A 127 0.68 15.39 -2.01
C LEU A 127 1.99 15.25 -1.25
N GLU A 128 2.91 16.17 -1.45
CA GLU A 128 4.14 16.30 -0.68
C GLU A 128 4.33 17.77 -0.29
N ASN A 129 4.38 18.05 1.02
CA ASN A 129 4.42 19.42 1.56
C ASN A 129 3.29 20.32 1.00
N GLY A 130 2.07 19.79 0.91
CA GLY A 130 0.88 20.50 0.40
C GLY A 130 0.85 20.73 -1.13
N LYS A 131 1.80 20.18 -1.88
CA LYS A 131 1.85 20.29 -3.35
C LYS A 131 1.59 18.95 -4.01
N VAL A 132 0.83 18.96 -5.11
CA VAL A 132 0.64 17.77 -5.94
C VAL A 132 1.94 17.47 -6.68
N VAL A 133 2.57 16.32 -6.37
CA VAL A 133 3.82 15.87 -7.01
C VAL A 133 3.60 14.73 -8.00
N LEU A 134 2.49 14.02 -7.88
CA LEU A 134 2.07 12.97 -8.80
C LEU A 134 0.54 12.94 -8.85
N LYS A 135 0.00 12.64 -10.02
CA LYS A 135 -1.43 12.48 -10.26
C LYS A 135 -1.64 11.31 -11.21
N ASP A 136 -2.62 10.47 -10.93
CA ASP A 136 -3.06 9.45 -11.87
C ASP A 136 -3.50 10.09 -13.19
N GLY A 137 -3.03 9.52 -14.28
CA GLY A 137 -3.36 9.93 -15.62
C GLY A 137 -4.62 9.26 -16.18
N ASP A 138 -4.62 9.08 -17.49
CA ASP A 138 -5.68 8.34 -18.18
C ASP A 138 -5.46 6.83 -17.98
N ILE A 139 -6.19 6.27 -17.00
CA ILE A 139 -6.19 4.85 -16.64
C ILE A 139 -7.57 4.30 -17.03
N PRO A 140 -7.65 3.21 -17.81
CA PRO A 140 -8.92 2.57 -18.14
C PRO A 140 -9.71 2.19 -16.88
N GLU A 141 -11.04 2.30 -16.97
CA GLU A 141 -11.94 1.92 -15.87
C GLU A 141 -11.82 0.43 -15.51
N TYR A 142 -11.61 -0.43 -16.51
CA TYR A 142 -11.30 -1.85 -16.32
C TYR A 142 -9.96 -2.17 -16.97
N GLN A 143 -9.16 -2.97 -16.31
CA GLN A 143 -7.92 -3.53 -16.82
C GLN A 143 -7.86 -5.02 -16.50
N SER A 144 -7.41 -5.82 -17.46
CA SER A 144 -6.92 -7.18 -17.17
C SER A 144 -5.70 -7.12 -16.24
N GLN A 145 -5.32 -8.24 -15.64
CA GLN A 145 -4.10 -8.30 -14.82
C GLN A 145 -2.86 -7.84 -15.60
N ASP A 146 -2.71 -8.28 -16.86
CA ASP A 146 -1.55 -7.92 -17.68
C ASP A 146 -1.50 -6.41 -17.96
N GLU A 147 -2.64 -5.78 -18.28
CA GLU A 147 -2.73 -4.34 -18.48
C GLU A 147 -2.44 -3.58 -17.18
N PHE A 148 -3.01 -4.03 -16.05
CA PHE A 148 -2.72 -3.43 -14.75
C PHE A 148 -1.22 -3.49 -14.43
N MET A 149 -0.59 -4.64 -14.64
CA MET A 149 0.86 -4.81 -14.40
C MET A 149 1.71 -3.94 -15.31
N GLN A 150 1.29 -3.66 -16.56
CA GLN A 150 1.98 -2.71 -17.43
C GLN A 150 1.97 -1.29 -16.85
N TYR A 151 0.81 -0.80 -16.40
CA TYR A 151 0.70 0.51 -15.74
C TYR A 151 1.49 0.57 -14.44
N PHE A 152 1.44 -0.51 -13.67
CA PHE A 152 2.18 -0.67 -12.43
C PHE A 152 3.69 -0.60 -12.66
N GLY A 153 4.22 -1.37 -13.63
CA GLY A 153 5.65 -1.45 -13.96
C GLY A 153 6.23 -0.12 -14.41
N VAL A 154 5.51 0.65 -15.23
CA VAL A 154 5.98 1.95 -15.74
C VAL A 154 5.65 3.13 -14.80
N LYS A 155 5.16 2.86 -13.60
CA LYS A 155 4.81 3.86 -12.57
C LYS A 155 3.91 4.99 -13.10
N LYS A 156 2.94 4.65 -13.93
CA LYS A 156 1.96 5.59 -14.47
C LYS A 156 0.78 5.84 -13.53
N MET A 157 0.83 5.30 -12.31
CA MET A 157 -0.21 5.45 -11.30
C MET A 157 0.37 5.74 -9.92
N VAL A 158 -0.42 6.38 -9.08
CA VAL A 158 -0.11 6.53 -7.65
C VAL A 158 -0.32 5.19 -6.98
N LEU A 159 0.74 4.56 -6.49
CA LEU A 159 0.69 3.30 -5.77
C LEU A 159 0.58 3.57 -4.27
N CYS A 160 -0.54 3.20 -3.68
CA CYS A 160 -0.81 3.32 -2.26
C CYS A 160 -1.81 2.24 -1.83
N LEU A 161 -1.58 1.61 -0.68
CA LEU A 161 -2.48 0.59 -0.15
C LEU A 161 -3.90 1.13 0.06
N ALA A 162 -4.00 2.35 0.57
CA ALA A 162 -5.26 2.93 1.04
C ALA A 162 -6.24 3.33 -0.08
N ASN A 163 -5.81 3.36 -1.35
CA ASN A 163 -6.73 3.63 -2.46
C ASN A 163 -7.31 2.38 -3.13
N TYR A 164 -7.01 1.18 -2.59
CA TYR A 164 -7.60 -0.08 -3.02
C TYR A 164 -8.78 -0.49 -2.14
N VAL A 165 -9.75 -1.16 -2.77
CA VAL A 165 -10.85 -1.87 -2.10
C VAL A 165 -10.72 -3.35 -2.45
N PHE A 166 -10.61 -4.17 -1.44
CA PHE A 166 -10.37 -5.61 -1.57
C PHE A 166 -11.63 -6.39 -1.25
N LYS A 167 -11.93 -7.42 -2.03
CA LYS A 167 -12.95 -8.41 -1.65
C LYS A 167 -12.43 -9.25 -0.50
N THR A 168 -13.08 -9.15 0.67
CA THR A 168 -12.55 -9.62 1.96
C THR A 168 -12.21 -11.11 1.96
N GLU A 169 -13.18 -11.95 1.58
CA GLU A 169 -12.98 -13.41 1.62
C GLU A 169 -11.89 -13.85 0.64
N VAL A 170 -11.83 -13.23 -0.55
CA VAL A 170 -10.78 -13.54 -1.53
C VAL A 170 -9.39 -13.15 -1.02
N LEU A 171 -9.27 -12.02 -0.31
CA LEU A 171 -8.00 -11.63 0.32
C LEU A 171 -7.57 -12.66 1.37
N LYS A 172 -8.51 -13.12 2.22
CA LYS A 172 -8.25 -14.17 3.23
C LYS A 172 -7.84 -15.49 2.57
N GLU A 173 -8.57 -15.95 1.55
CA GLU A 173 -8.27 -17.16 0.79
C GLU A 173 -6.88 -17.12 0.11
N LYS A 174 -6.44 -15.94 -0.33
CA LYS A 174 -5.11 -15.72 -0.92
C LYS A 174 -3.98 -15.61 0.09
N GLY A 175 -4.25 -15.74 1.39
CA GLY A 175 -3.25 -15.74 2.45
C GLY A 175 -2.91 -14.35 2.99
N TYR A 176 -3.84 -13.41 2.91
CA TYR A 176 -3.73 -12.05 3.45
C TYR A 176 -2.64 -11.20 2.73
N PHE A 177 -2.16 -10.15 3.42
CA PHE A 177 -1.01 -9.37 2.97
C PHE A 177 0.28 -10.13 3.28
N PRO A 178 1.17 -10.39 2.30
CA PRO A 178 2.45 -11.04 2.57
C PRO A 178 3.36 -10.13 3.39
N ASP A 179 3.96 -10.66 4.45
CA ASP A 179 4.81 -9.89 5.36
C ASP A 179 6.25 -9.79 4.83
N PHE A 180 6.53 -8.70 4.14
CA PHE A 180 7.88 -8.35 3.71
C PHE A 180 8.50 -7.32 4.65
N PRO A 181 9.84 -7.31 4.83
CA PRO A 181 10.53 -6.35 5.68
C PRO A 181 10.09 -4.91 5.44
N THR A 182 9.70 -4.20 6.51
CA THR A 182 9.17 -2.82 6.47
C THR A 182 7.88 -2.64 5.67
N ALA A 183 7.11 -3.72 5.46
CA ALA A 183 5.94 -3.78 4.59
C ALA A 183 6.21 -3.36 3.12
N ALA A 184 7.48 -3.24 2.72
CA ALA A 184 7.82 -2.85 1.37
C ALA A 184 7.37 -3.94 0.38
N PHE A 185 6.60 -3.55 -0.64
CA PHE A 185 5.97 -4.43 -1.65
C PHE A 185 4.84 -5.34 -1.15
N SER A 186 4.47 -5.30 0.13
CA SER A 186 3.34 -6.10 0.65
C SER A 186 2.02 -5.69 -0.01
N ASP A 187 1.78 -4.38 -0.13
CA ASP A 187 0.67 -3.80 -0.87
C ASP A 187 0.70 -4.16 -2.37
N SER A 188 1.86 -4.04 -2.96
CA SER A 188 2.09 -4.33 -4.39
C SER A 188 1.84 -5.79 -4.73
N ALA A 189 2.39 -6.71 -3.93
CA ALA A 189 2.17 -8.14 -4.08
C ALA A 189 0.68 -8.49 -3.95
N THR A 190 0.02 -7.91 -2.95
CA THR A 190 -1.42 -8.13 -2.74
C THR A 190 -2.25 -7.60 -3.91
N ALA A 191 -2.00 -6.36 -4.37
CA ALA A 191 -2.71 -5.80 -5.51
C ALA A 191 -2.54 -6.65 -6.78
N ILE A 192 -1.31 -7.11 -7.06
CA ILE A 192 -1.03 -8.01 -8.19
C ILE A 192 -1.77 -9.34 -8.01
N HIS A 193 -1.78 -9.93 -6.81
CA HIS A 193 -2.43 -11.20 -6.56
C HIS A 193 -3.95 -11.10 -6.64
N MET A 194 -4.53 -10.01 -6.16
CA MET A 194 -5.97 -9.74 -6.20
C MET A 194 -6.48 -9.36 -7.59
N SER A 195 -5.61 -8.86 -8.49
CA SER A 195 -5.99 -8.46 -9.85
C SER A 195 -6.13 -9.62 -10.85
N ARG A 196 -6.09 -10.89 -10.42
CA ARG A 196 -6.21 -12.06 -11.33
C ARG A 196 -7.47 -12.05 -12.19
N ASN A 197 -8.57 -11.54 -11.66
CA ASN A 197 -9.84 -11.36 -12.37
C ASN A 197 -9.98 -9.93 -12.96
N GLY A 198 -8.88 -9.21 -13.10
CA GLY A 198 -8.83 -7.81 -13.48
C GLY A 198 -8.97 -6.86 -12.28
N ILE A 199 -8.95 -5.58 -12.59
CA ILE A 199 -9.14 -4.48 -11.64
C ILE A 199 -10.08 -3.44 -12.23
N ALA A 200 -10.97 -2.87 -11.41
CA ALA A 200 -11.79 -1.74 -11.80
C ALA A 200 -11.33 -0.47 -11.08
N THR A 201 -11.18 0.63 -11.82
CA THR A 201 -10.63 1.91 -11.35
C THR A 201 -11.63 3.03 -11.57
N THR A 202 -11.78 3.94 -10.61
CA THR A 202 -12.68 5.11 -10.75
C THR A 202 -12.28 6.01 -11.91
N LYS A 203 -13.24 6.73 -12.50
CA LYS A 203 -12.96 7.73 -13.53
C LYS A 203 -12.30 8.96 -12.94
N ASP A 204 -12.84 9.42 -11.81
CA ASP A 204 -12.38 10.60 -11.12
C ASP A 204 -11.33 10.28 -10.06
N ILE A 205 -10.57 11.29 -9.67
CA ILE A 205 -9.63 11.20 -8.55
C ILE A 205 -10.43 11.34 -7.26
N LEU A 206 -10.44 10.29 -6.45
CA LEU A 206 -11.22 10.21 -5.23
C LEU A 206 -10.36 9.94 -3.98
N PHE A 207 -9.06 9.97 -4.13
CA PHE A 207 -8.14 9.69 -3.04
C PHE A 207 -6.91 10.61 -3.09
N THR A 208 -6.53 11.11 -1.93
CA THR A 208 -5.31 11.92 -1.74
C THR A 208 -4.34 11.18 -0.85
N PHE A 209 -3.23 10.74 -1.44
CA PHE A 209 -2.09 10.14 -0.74
C PHE A 209 -1.16 11.22 -0.22
N ARG A 210 -1.00 11.32 1.09
CA ARG A 210 -0.14 12.31 1.75
C ARG A 210 1.25 11.74 2.03
N ILE A 211 2.28 12.44 1.57
CA ILE A 211 3.66 12.20 1.99
C ILE A 211 4.08 13.30 2.97
N SER A 212 4.43 12.88 4.17
CA SER A 212 5.01 13.71 5.22
C SER A 212 6.37 13.15 5.67
N ASN A 213 7.06 13.84 6.56
CA ASN A 213 8.29 13.33 7.17
C ASN A 213 8.06 12.15 8.15
N GLU A 214 6.81 11.84 8.45
CA GLU A 214 6.40 10.78 9.39
C GLU A 214 6.06 9.47 8.68
N ASN A 215 5.88 9.48 7.36
CA ASN A 215 5.58 8.26 6.60
C ASN A 215 6.76 7.29 6.60
N LEU A 216 6.48 5.99 6.68
CA LEU A 216 7.50 4.95 6.51
C LEU A 216 8.16 5.03 5.13
N SER A 217 7.43 5.47 4.12
CA SER A 217 7.88 5.66 2.74
C SER A 217 8.63 6.97 2.48
N CYS A 218 8.92 7.79 3.50
CA CYS A 218 9.70 9.01 3.31
C CYS A 218 11.19 8.71 3.03
N ALA A 219 11.87 9.60 2.29
CA ALA A 219 13.26 9.41 1.85
C ALA A 219 14.25 9.15 3.00
N LYS A 220 14.03 9.77 4.17
CA LYS A 220 14.85 9.57 5.38
C LYS A 220 14.77 8.13 5.89
N ASN A 221 13.58 7.56 5.92
CA ASN A 221 13.35 6.19 6.38
C ASN A 221 13.87 5.17 5.36
N TYR A 222 13.77 5.43 4.06
CA TYR A 222 14.38 4.59 3.03
C TYR A 222 15.89 4.44 3.21
N SER A 223 16.62 5.51 3.49
CA SER A 223 18.06 5.44 3.70
C SER A 223 18.42 4.64 4.95
N LYS A 224 17.66 4.81 6.05
CA LYS A 224 17.86 4.08 7.31
C LYS A 224 17.56 2.57 7.14
N ASN A 225 16.62 2.21 6.29
CA ASN A 225 16.14 0.84 6.08
C ASN A 225 16.63 0.21 4.76
N ALA A 226 17.66 0.77 4.11
CA ALA A 226 18.09 0.34 2.77
C ALA A 226 18.35 -1.18 2.66
N GLU A 227 18.95 -1.80 3.67
CA GLU A 227 19.19 -3.25 3.69
C GLU A 227 17.89 -4.06 3.76
N LYS A 228 16.96 -3.64 4.61
CA LYS A 228 15.63 -4.26 4.70
C LYS A 228 14.86 -4.10 3.38
N GLY A 229 14.99 -2.95 2.72
CA GLY A 229 14.39 -2.70 1.40
C GLY A 229 14.93 -3.64 0.32
N VAL A 230 16.26 -3.88 0.27
CA VAL A 230 16.86 -4.86 -0.65
C VAL A 230 16.36 -6.29 -0.36
N TRP A 231 16.26 -6.64 0.92
CA TRP A 231 15.74 -7.94 1.33
C TRP A 231 14.26 -8.12 0.95
N ALA A 232 13.45 -7.10 1.17
CA ALA A 232 12.04 -7.10 0.74
C ALA A 232 11.89 -7.29 -0.77
N ASN A 233 12.76 -6.67 -1.59
CA ASN A 233 12.79 -6.89 -3.03
C ASN A 233 13.06 -8.35 -3.40
N LEU A 234 14.04 -8.98 -2.75
CA LEU A 234 14.34 -10.41 -2.99
C LEU A 234 13.14 -11.28 -2.62
N MET A 235 12.53 -11.04 -1.46
CA MET A 235 11.37 -11.78 -1.00
C MET A 235 10.16 -11.58 -1.93
N PHE A 236 9.94 -10.37 -2.43
CA PHE A 236 8.88 -10.11 -3.40
C PHE A 236 9.09 -10.88 -4.72
N LEU A 237 10.32 -10.90 -5.25
CA LEU A 237 10.63 -11.65 -6.48
C LEU A 237 10.46 -13.15 -6.29
N ASP A 238 10.93 -13.70 -5.16
CA ASP A 238 10.74 -15.12 -4.82
C ASP A 238 9.24 -15.44 -4.67
N TRP A 239 8.50 -14.59 -3.95
CA TRP A 239 7.06 -14.72 -3.79
C TRP A 239 6.33 -14.68 -5.13
N TYR A 240 6.69 -13.73 -6.01
CA TYR A 240 6.11 -13.64 -7.34
C TYR A 240 6.36 -14.90 -8.17
N GLY A 241 7.59 -15.39 -8.18
CA GLY A 241 7.97 -16.62 -8.87
C GLY A 241 7.16 -17.85 -8.40
N GLN A 242 6.91 -17.96 -7.09
CA GLN A 242 6.12 -19.04 -6.52
C GLN A 242 4.63 -18.97 -6.90
N HIS A 243 4.04 -17.76 -6.91
CA HIS A 243 2.61 -17.58 -7.14
C HIS A 243 2.21 -17.53 -8.62
N PHE A 244 3.13 -17.11 -9.49
CA PHE A 244 2.88 -16.95 -10.93
C PHE A 244 3.70 -17.92 -11.80
N HIS A 245 4.58 -18.73 -11.20
CA HIS A 245 5.44 -19.70 -11.88
C HIS A 245 6.32 -19.10 -13.00
N GLN A 246 6.63 -17.81 -12.88
CA GLN A 246 7.45 -17.05 -13.82
C GLN A 246 8.22 -15.94 -13.12
N HIS A 247 9.25 -15.40 -13.77
CA HIS A 247 9.93 -14.21 -13.28
C HIS A 247 9.03 -12.97 -13.43
N TYR A 248 9.22 -12.01 -12.52
CA TYR A 248 8.51 -10.73 -12.61
C TYR A 248 8.80 -10.08 -13.97
N PRO A 249 7.77 -9.71 -14.79
CA PRO A 249 7.94 -9.44 -16.21
C PRO A 249 8.56 -8.08 -16.56
N TYR A 250 8.76 -7.19 -15.58
CA TYR A 250 9.13 -5.80 -15.86
C TYR A 250 10.51 -5.41 -15.32
N ASP A 251 11.35 -4.84 -16.20
CA ASP A 251 12.69 -4.35 -15.89
C ASP A 251 12.68 -3.12 -14.95
N ASP A 252 11.58 -2.35 -14.87
CA ASP A 252 11.47 -1.17 -14.00
C ASP A 252 11.57 -1.50 -12.51
N PHE A 253 11.29 -2.73 -12.12
CA PHE A 253 11.55 -3.21 -10.77
C PHE A 253 13.05 -3.24 -10.47
N ALA A 254 13.84 -3.71 -11.42
CA ALA A 254 15.30 -3.70 -11.34
C ALA A 254 15.87 -2.29 -11.24
N PHE A 255 15.27 -1.32 -11.95
CA PHE A 255 15.66 0.09 -11.87
C PHE A 255 15.56 0.65 -10.44
N GLY A 256 14.50 0.33 -9.71
CA GLY A 256 14.36 0.72 -8.31
C GLY A 256 15.47 0.15 -7.42
N ILE A 257 15.84 -1.13 -7.61
CA ILE A 257 16.92 -1.78 -6.89
C ILE A 257 18.26 -1.10 -7.19
N GLU A 258 18.57 -0.89 -8.48
CA GLU A 258 19.83 -0.30 -8.95
C GLU A 258 20.00 1.18 -8.57
N GLN A 259 18.92 1.95 -8.59
CA GLN A 259 18.98 3.39 -8.36
C GLN A 259 18.85 3.76 -6.88
N TYR A 260 18.04 3.03 -6.12
CA TYR A 260 17.63 3.47 -4.78
C TYR A 260 18.11 2.56 -3.66
N HIS A 261 18.10 1.26 -3.81
CA HIS A 261 18.35 0.34 -2.70
C HIS A 261 19.82 -0.07 -2.57
N LEU A 262 20.37 -0.72 -3.61
CA LEU A 262 21.75 -1.22 -3.58
C LEU A 262 22.79 -0.12 -3.36
N PRO A 263 22.74 1.05 -4.04
CA PRO A 263 23.75 2.10 -3.87
C PRO A 263 23.82 2.70 -2.46
N ARG A 264 22.77 2.55 -1.66
CA ARG A 264 22.76 3.06 -0.27
C ARG A 264 23.46 2.14 0.72
N LEU A 265 23.76 0.91 0.33
CA LEU A 265 24.47 -0.05 1.18
C LEU A 265 25.98 0.23 1.23
N PRO A 266 26.67 -0.16 2.33
CA PRO A 266 28.12 -0.32 2.30
C PRO A 266 28.56 -1.25 1.17
N PHE A 267 29.74 -1.01 0.58
CA PHE A 267 30.21 -1.73 -0.63
C PHE A 267 30.17 -3.25 -0.46
N CYS A 268 30.64 -3.77 0.67
CA CYS A 268 30.65 -5.23 0.94
C CYS A 268 29.22 -5.82 0.98
N LYS A 269 28.26 -5.10 1.57
CA LYS A 269 26.83 -5.52 1.60
C LYS A 269 26.21 -5.41 0.21
N MET A 270 26.46 -4.32 -0.51
CA MET A 270 25.99 -4.14 -1.88
C MET A 270 26.45 -5.30 -2.77
N PHE A 271 27.73 -5.68 -2.69
CA PHE A 271 28.28 -6.81 -3.46
C PHE A 271 27.67 -8.16 -3.04
N LYS A 272 27.48 -8.40 -1.73
CA LYS A 272 26.81 -9.59 -1.22
C LYS A 272 25.41 -9.75 -1.82
N TYR A 273 24.58 -8.71 -1.76
CA TYR A 273 23.21 -8.77 -2.31
C TYR A 273 23.21 -8.87 -3.83
N TYR A 274 24.15 -8.22 -4.50
CA TYR A 274 24.33 -8.39 -5.94
C TYR A 274 24.57 -9.88 -6.30
N CYS A 275 25.42 -10.59 -5.55
CA CYS A 275 25.63 -12.02 -5.73
C CYS A 275 24.37 -12.84 -5.43
N GLU A 276 23.56 -12.46 -4.44
CA GLU A 276 22.28 -13.13 -4.14
C GLU A 276 21.27 -12.97 -5.29
N PHE A 277 21.10 -11.78 -5.86
CA PHE A 277 20.24 -11.56 -7.03
C PHE A 277 20.71 -12.41 -8.22
N ARG A 278 22.03 -12.47 -8.45
CA ARG A 278 22.63 -13.30 -9.50
C ARG A 278 22.37 -14.79 -9.29
N LYS A 279 22.58 -15.28 -8.07
CA LYS A 279 22.39 -16.70 -7.70
C LYS A 279 20.93 -17.14 -7.91
N ARG A 280 19.98 -16.25 -7.66
CA ARG A 280 18.53 -16.51 -7.86
C ARG A 280 18.06 -16.29 -9.29
N GLY A 281 18.93 -15.96 -10.22
CA GLY A 281 18.61 -15.78 -11.64
C GLY A 281 17.97 -14.42 -12.00
N TYR A 282 17.89 -13.48 -11.06
CA TYR A 282 17.26 -12.16 -11.29
C TYR A 282 18.16 -11.14 -12.00
N MET A 283 19.41 -11.50 -12.30
CA MET A 283 20.41 -10.60 -12.90
C MET A 283 20.15 -10.23 -14.35
N LYS A 284 19.29 -10.95 -15.06
CA LYS A 284 18.88 -10.50 -16.41
C LYS A 284 18.09 -9.20 -16.36
N GLN A 285 17.45 -8.93 -15.21
CA GLN A 285 16.66 -7.74 -14.93
C GLN A 285 17.52 -6.63 -14.29
N ILE A 286 18.66 -6.96 -13.67
CA ILE A 286 19.57 -6.01 -13.03
C ILE A 286 20.76 -5.83 -13.97
N ARG A 287 20.84 -4.67 -14.64
CA ARG A 287 21.96 -4.35 -15.54
C ARG A 287 23.27 -4.30 -14.75
N PRO A 288 24.30 -5.05 -15.18
CA PRO A 288 25.49 -5.15 -14.38
C PRO A 288 26.28 -3.84 -14.32
N ASN A 289 26.59 -3.40 -13.13
CA ASN A 289 27.85 -2.87 -12.68
C ASN A 289 28.09 -1.37 -12.74
N LEU A 290 28.10 -0.73 -13.89
CA LEU A 290 28.52 0.68 -13.99
C LEU A 290 27.49 1.64 -13.36
N THR A 291 26.20 1.37 -13.51
CA THR A 291 25.15 2.23 -12.96
C THR A 291 25.09 2.15 -11.44
N ILE A 292 25.17 0.94 -10.87
CA ILE A 292 25.17 0.72 -9.42
C ILE A 292 26.40 1.39 -8.79
N LEU A 293 27.58 1.16 -9.35
CA LEU A 293 28.83 1.76 -8.88
C LEU A 293 28.80 3.28 -9.03
N LYS A 294 28.37 3.80 -10.18
CA LYS A 294 28.23 5.24 -10.43
C LYS A 294 27.30 5.90 -9.39
N ASN A 295 26.15 5.30 -9.13
CA ASN A 295 25.20 5.81 -8.14
C ASN A 295 25.75 5.67 -6.72
N TRP A 296 26.47 4.59 -6.43
CA TRP A 296 27.13 4.39 -5.13
C TRP A 296 28.16 5.49 -4.85
N PHE A 297 29.01 5.83 -5.83
CA PHE A 297 29.96 6.94 -5.72
C PHE A 297 29.26 8.29 -5.60
N LYS A 298 28.23 8.55 -6.43
CA LYS A 298 27.47 9.81 -6.40
C LYS A 298 26.83 10.08 -5.05
N LEU A 299 26.29 9.06 -4.36
CA LEU A 299 25.65 9.21 -3.05
C LEU A 299 26.65 9.45 -1.90
N ARG A 300 27.96 9.29 -2.12
CA ARG A 300 29.00 9.52 -1.11
C ARG A 300 29.83 10.77 -1.35
N LEU A 301 29.59 11.43 -2.46
CA LEU A 301 30.20 12.70 -2.81
C LEU A 301 29.24 13.88 -2.55
N LEU A 302 28.02 13.61 -2.16
CA LEU A 302 27.00 14.53 -1.65
C LEU A 302 26.86 14.37 -0.12
#